data_4ac9cdc4c9ae28f3acb2dc34c082690d
#
_entry.id   4ac9cdc4c9ae28f3acb2dc34c082690d
#
_cell.length_a   1.000
_cell.length_b   1.000
_cell.length_c   1.000
_cell.angle_alpha   90.00
_cell.angle_beta   90.00
_cell.angle_gamma   90.00
#
_symmetry.space_group_name_H-M   'P 1'
#
loop_
_entity.id
_entity.type
_entity.pdbx_description
1 polymer ?
#
loop_
_entity_poly.entity_id
_entity_poly.type
_entity_poly.pdbx_seq_one_letter_code
_entity_poly.pdbx_strand_id
1 'polypeptide(L)'
;MVSIGSAVEQVDPAGKHLEIFFDDGLILHTIPQRHGRWEVFHADRVPRRIGTPDILIATSEWTAVAYKMKFSETYRLPDPLRHPRAGRRGPDLRLTSADLHEAASRLFHYSQPDVVVADAMMDPRVMVGIGNVLRCEVLWACGVHPWARIGDLAESTCLDVVMTAAGLVRTVNADPTSPGVSSMTGDLSVYGRNGQLCSRCAGIIRLTKHGESERLLFWCPSCQVAFEPTPIIDDSDPIARATDPHPAATQYLREIFQRRSA
;
A
#
# COMPACT_ATOMS: atom_id res chain seq x y z
N MET A 1 -4.73 -24.44 16.84
CA MET A 1 -3.54 -25.31 16.62
C MET A 1 -2.55 -24.92 17.70
N VAL A 2 -2.06 -25.85 18.45
CA VAL A 2 -1.02 -25.60 19.48
C VAL A 2 0.27 -26.13 18.90
N SER A 3 1.25 -25.24 18.63
CA SER A 3 2.63 -25.64 18.34
C SER A 3 3.43 -25.49 19.63
N ILE A 4 4.04 -26.54 20.10
CA ILE A 4 4.84 -26.56 21.32
C ILE A 4 6.28 -26.85 20.92
N GLY A 5 7.22 -25.98 21.32
CA GLY A 5 8.64 -26.19 21.14
C GLY A 5 9.28 -25.52 19.92
N SER A 6 8.51 -24.74 19.13
CA SER A 6 9.07 -24.00 18.00
C SER A 6 9.50 -22.59 18.43
N ALA A 7 10.65 -22.14 17.94
CA ALA A 7 11.14 -20.78 18.15
C ALA A 7 10.67 -19.83 17.04
N VAL A 8 10.44 -18.57 17.37
CA VAL A 8 10.20 -17.53 16.36
C VAL A 8 11.54 -17.13 15.74
N GLU A 9 11.70 -17.35 14.45
CA GLU A 9 12.93 -16.99 13.71
C GLU A 9 12.84 -15.58 13.13
N GLN A 10 11.66 -15.22 12.59
CA GLN A 10 11.47 -13.96 11.90
C GLN A 10 10.04 -13.45 12.07
N VAL A 11 9.89 -12.14 12.13
CA VAL A 11 8.59 -11.44 12.06
C VAL A 11 8.65 -10.45 10.91
N ASP A 12 7.77 -10.62 9.93
CA ASP A 12 7.71 -9.78 8.73
C ASP A 12 6.40 -9.00 8.66
N PRO A 13 6.43 -7.70 8.97
CA PRO A 13 5.28 -6.82 8.81
C PRO A 13 5.22 -6.26 7.38
N ALA A 14 4.11 -6.49 6.68
CA ALA A 14 3.86 -5.95 5.35
C ALA A 14 2.52 -5.24 5.30
N GLY A 15 2.50 -3.94 5.59
CA GLY A 15 1.29 -3.15 5.69
C GLY A 15 0.41 -3.64 6.85
N LYS A 16 -0.78 -4.19 6.53
CA LYS A 16 -1.67 -4.81 7.53
C LYS A 16 -1.42 -6.30 7.72
N HIS A 17 -0.55 -6.90 6.93
CA HIS A 17 -0.19 -8.29 7.05
C HIS A 17 0.96 -8.44 8.04
N LEU A 18 0.89 -9.43 8.90
CA LEU A 18 1.99 -9.85 9.75
C LEU A 18 2.20 -11.35 9.54
N GLU A 19 3.41 -11.72 9.16
CA GLU A 19 3.85 -13.09 9.07
C GLU A 19 4.89 -13.37 10.15
N ILE A 20 4.68 -14.44 10.89
CA ILE A 20 5.60 -14.92 11.94
C ILE A 20 6.11 -16.28 11.49
N PHE A 21 7.40 -16.37 11.30
CA PHE A 21 8.11 -17.57 10.84
C PHE A 21 8.67 -18.31 12.05
N PHE A 22 8.42 -19.61 12.08
CA PHE A 22 8.92 -20.50 13.13
C PHE A 22 10.01 -21.41 12.55
N ASP A 23 10.94 -21.84 13.42
CA ASP A 23 12.09 -22.69 13.09
C ASP A 23 11.71 -24.08 12.53
N ASP A 24 10.49 -24.50 12.77
CA ASP A 24 9.94 -25.74 12.21
C ASP A 24 9.32 -25.55 10.80
N GLY A 25 9.49 -24.36 10.20
CA GLY A 25 8.96 -23.99 8.87
C GLY A 25 7.47 -23.68 8.88
N LEU A 26 6.82 -23.60 10.05
CA LEU A 26 5.46 -23.07 10.15
C LEU A 26 5.48 -21.55 9.99
N ILE A 27 4.48 -21.02 9.29
CA ILE A 27 4.28 -19.57 9.14
C ILE A 27 2.88 -19.25 9.64
N LEU A 28 2.78 -18.30 10.57
CA LEU A 28 1.51 -17.72 11.00
C LEU A 28 1.32 -16.39 10.29
N HIS A 29 0.28 -16.30 9.46
CA HIS A 29 -0.11 -15.07 8.80
C HIS A 29 -1.37 -14.49 9.44
N THR A 30 -1.35 -13.19 9.73
CA THR A 30 -2.49 -12.48 10.35
C THR A 30 -2.77 -11.16 9.68
N ILE A 31 -4.06 -10.77 9.66
CA ILE A 31 -4.52 -9.46 9.20
C ILE A 31 -5.49 -8.92 10.26
N PRO A 32 -5.17 -7.81 10.95
CA PRO A 32 -6.07 -7.22 11.93
C PRO A 32 -7.28 -6.53 11.28
N GLN A 33 -8.40 -6.48 12.01
CA GLN A 33 -9.52 -5.59 11.71
C GLN A 33 -9.15 -4.13 11.99
N ARG A 34 -10.10 -3.19 11.81
CA ARG A 34 -9.88 -1.75 12.03
C ARG A 34 -9.30 -1.40 13.40
N HIS A 35 -9.66 -2.17 14.45
CA HIS A 35 -9.18 -2.00 15.82
C HIS A 35 -8.49 -3.26 16.34
N GLY A 36 -8.06 -4.13 15.44
CA GLY A 36 -7.27 -5.30 15.77
C GLY A 36 -5.81 -4.90 16.04
N ARG A 37 -5.18 -5.61 16.96
CA ARG A 37 -3.82 -5.33 17.36
C ARG A 37 -3.13 -6.55 17.91
N TRP A 38 -1.81 -6.50 17.91
CA TRP A 38 -0.94 -7.34 18.68
C TRP A 38 -0.46 -6.58 19.93
N GLU A 39 -0.39 -7.25 21.05
CA GLU A 39 0.20 -6.77 22.30
C GLU A 39 1.27 -7.77 22.73
N VAL A 40 2.43 -7.27 23.17
CA VAL A 40 3.55 -8.09 23.62
C VAL A 40 3.86 -7.74 25.05
N PHE A 41 3.95 -8.75 25.90
CA PHE A 41 4.23 -8.64 27.32
C PHE A 41 5.46 -9.48 27.67
N HIS A 42 6.26 -9.03 28.61
CA HIS A 42 7.22 -9.90 29.27
C HIS A 42 6.47 -10.94 30.11
N ALA A 43 6.96 -12.17 30.17
CA ALA A 43 6.22 -13.29 30.76
C ALA A 43 5.81 -13.07 32.23
N ASP A 44 6.61 -12.32 33.00
CA ASP A 44 6.31 -11.95 34.40
C ASP A 44 5.29 -10.78 34.53
N ARG A 45 4.98 -10.09 33.45
CA ARG A 45 4.09 -8.90 33.40
C ARG A 45 2.81 -9.12 32.62
N VAL A 46 2.50 -10.35 32.28
CA VAL A 46 1.24 -10.67 31.58
C VAL A 46 0.07 -10.30 32.48
N PRO A 47 -0.90 -9.48 32.01
CA PRO A 47 -2.07 -9.12 32.80
C PRO A 47 -2.87 -10.36 33.20
N ARG A 48 -3.38 -10.38 34.44
CA ARG A 48 -4.19 -11.53 34.96
C ARG A 48 -5.47 -11.78 34.15
N ARG A 49 -5.94 -10.79 33.39
CA ARG A 49 -7.10 -10.89 32.49
C ARG A 49 -6.70 -10.37 31.12
N ILE A 50 -6.36 -11.26 30.21
CA ILE A 50 -6.03 -10.95 28.82
C ILE A 50 -7.28 -10.82 27.93
N GLY A 51 -8.48 -11.00 28.47
CA GLY A 51 -9.70 -11.06 27.66
C GLY A 51 -9.78 -12.37 26.84
N THR A 52 -10.46 -12.34 25.72
CA THR A 52 -10.53 -13.47 24.78
C THR A 52 -9.68 -13.13 23.55
N PRO A 53 -8.43 -13.57 23.47
CA PRO A 53 -7.59 -13.34 22.32
C PRO A 53 -7.96 -14.31 21.18
N ASP A 54 -7.72 -13.85 19.94
CA ASP A 54 -7.79 -14.71 18.76
C ASP A 54 -6.56 -15.60 18.64
N ILE A 55 -5.39 -15.09 19.03
CA ILE A 55 -4.12 -15.80 18.98
C ILE A 55 -3.31 -15.47 20.23
N LEU A 56 -2.61 -16.46 20.74
CA LEU A 56 -1.64 -16.32 21.83
C LEU A 56 -0.37 -17.11 21.48
N ILE A 57 0.77 -16.43 21.53
CA ILE A 57 2.09 -17.03 21.42
C ILE A 57 2.82 -16.75 22.72
N ALA A 58 3.22 -17.81 23.45
CA ALA A 58 3.93 -17.69 24.69
C ALA A 58 5.29 -18.40 24.59
N THR A 59 6.32 -17.74 25.07
CA THR A 59 7.67 -18.27 25.26
C THR A 59 8.03 -18.21 26.75
N SER A 60 9.23 -18.65 27.11
CA SER A 60 9.73 -18.50 28.48
C SER A 60 9.86 -17.04 28.93
N GLU A 61 10.08 -16.13 28.01
CA GLU A 61 10.38 -14.72 28.31
C GLU A 61 9.26 -13.75 27.88
N TRP A 62 8.51 -14.08 26.82
CA TRP A 62 7.54 -13.19 26.21
C TRP A 62 6.19 -13.85 25.93
N THR A 63 5.14 -13.06 25.99
CA THR A 63 3.81 -13.46 25.56
C THR A 63 3.28 -12.42 24.57
N ALA A 64 3.00 -12.85 23.34
CA ALA A 64 2.36 -12.05 22.31
C ALA A 64 0.88 -12.46 22.16
N VAL A 65 0.00 -11.47 22.14
CA VAL A 65 -1.45 -11.68 22.13
C VAL A 65 -2.08 -10.87 21.01
N ALA A 66 -2.87 -11.52 20.15
CA ALA A 66 -3.59 -10.87 19.08
C ALA A 66 -5.09 -10.76 19.38
N TYR A 67 -5.65 -9.61 19.09
CA TYR A 67 -7.06 -9.32 19.27
C TYR A 67 -7.69 -8.81 17.98
N LYS A 68 -8.93 -9.20 17.72
CA LYS A 68 -9.76 -8.74 16.59
C LYS A 68 -9.04 -8.91 15.25
N MET A 69 -8.61 -10.13 14.97
CA MET A 69 -8.05 -10.47 13.66
C MET A 69 -9.21 -10.64 12.66
N LYS A 70 -9.07 -9.98 11.50
CA LYS A 70 -9.97 -10.20 10.35
C LYS A 70 -9.70 -11.57 9.75
N PHE A 71 -8.45 -11.99 9.80
CA PHE A 71 -7.96 -13.20 9.20
C PHE A 71 -6.74 -13.72 9.95
N SER A 72 -6.67 -15.03 10.12
CA SER A 72 -5.50 -15.73 10.63
C SER A 72 -5.43 -17.12 9.98
N GLU A 73 -4.24 -17.50 9.55
CA GLU A 73 -3.98 -18.84 9.03
C GLU A 73 -2.55 -19.27 9.38
N THR A 74 -2.34 -20.58 9.40
CA THR A 74 -1.01 -21.15 9.46
C THR A 74 -0.77 -22.02 8.22
N TYR A 75 0.45 -21.97 7.70
CA TYR A 75 0.84 -22.74 6.51
C TYR A 75 2.33 -23.04 6.51
N ARG A 76 2.75 -23.97 5.64
CA ARG A 76 4.15 -24.27 5.35
C ARG A 76 4.38 -24.09 3.87
N LEU A 77 5.46 -23.42 3.51
CA LEU A 77 5.79 -23.17 2.11
C LEU A 77 7.01 -24.00 1.69
N PRO A 78 6.93 -24.63 0.53
CA PRO A 78 8.14 -25.12 -0.14
C PRO A 78 9.02 -23.94 -0.65
N ASP A 79 8.45 -22.77 -0.86
CA ASP A 79 9.13 -21.52 -1.21
C ASP A 79 8.69 -20.44 -0.20
N PRO A 80 9.60 -19.99 0.73
CA PRO A 80 9.26 -18.97 1.73
C PRO A 80 8.91 -17.59 1.15
N LEU A 81 9.23 -17.33 -0.13
CA LEU A 81 8.86 -16.07 -0.80
C LEU A 81 7.45 -16.09 -1.37
N ARG A 82 6.73 -17.21 -1.27
CA ARG A 82 5.43 -17.38 -1.90
C ARG A 82 4.30 -17.55 -0.88
N HIS A 83 3.52 -16.50 -0.70
CA HIS A 83 2.30 -16.58 0.11
C HIS A 83 1.22 -17.44 -0.59
N PRO A 84 0.54 -18.40 0.09
CA PRO A 84 -0.43 -19.31 -0.54
C PRO A 84 -1.58 -18.61 -1.27
N ARG A 85 -2.05 -17.48 -0.74
CA ARG A 85 -3.17 -16.71 -1.31
C ARG A 85 -2.74 -15.48 -2.09
N ALA A 86 -1.63 -14.83 -1.68
CA ALA A 86 -1.13 -13.62 -2.33
C ALA A 86 -0.11 -13.91 -3.43
N GLY A 87 0.40 -15.15 -3.52
CA GLY A 87 1.49 -15.46 -4.43
C GLY A 87 2.79 -14.78 -4.02
N ARG A 88 3.75 -14.67 -4.96
CA ARG A 88 5.03 -14.01 -4.70
C ARG A 88 4.82 -12.52 -4.52
N ARG A 89 5.22 -11.98 -3.37
CA ARG A 89 5.18 -10.54 -3.10
C ARG A 89 6.03 -9.75 -4.08
N GLY A 90 5.57 -8.58 -4.40
CA GLY A 90 6.33 -7.58 -5.16
C GLY A 90 7.42 -6.94 -4.31
N PRO A 91 8.30 -6.14 -4.96
CA PRO A 91 9.35 -5.41 -4.28
C PRO A 91 8.81 -4.51 -3.16
N ASP A 92 9.51 -4.45 -2.04
CA ASP A 92 9.19 -3.55 -0.94
C ASP A 92 9.80 -2.17 -1.19
N LEU A 93 8.96 -1.21 -1.53
CA LEU A 93 9.39 0.14 -1.91
C LEU A 93 10.04 0.93 -0.77
N ARG A 94 9.93 0.47 0.47
CA ARG A 94 10.62 1.05 1.63
C ARG A 94 12.13 0.84 1.55
N LEU A 95 12.55 -0.25 0.93
CA LEU A 95 13.94 -0.62 0.80
C LEU A 95 14.60 0.12 -0.37
N THR A 96 15.80 0.63 -0.16
CA THR A 96 16.59 1.27 -1.24
C THR A 96 17.04 0.25 -2.29
N SER A 97 17.15 -1.02 -1.91
CA SER A 97 17.49 -2.14 -2.78
C SER A 97 16.30 -2.70 -3.57
N ALA A 98 15.09 -2.15 -3.40
CA ALA A 98 13.91 -2.63 -4.12
C ALA A 98 14.08 -2.50 -5.64
N ASP A 99 13.79 -3.57 -6.37
CA ASP A 99 13.77 -3.55 -7.83
C ASP A 99 12.51 -2.83 -8.34
N LEU A 100 12.67 -1.56 -8.72
CA LEU A 100 11.57 -0.73 -9.18
C LEU A 100 11.10 -1.10 -10.60
N HIS A 101 12.01 -1.64 -11.43
CA HIS A 101 11.64 -2.13 -12.76
C HIS A 101 10.80 -3.39 -12.67
N GLU A 102 11.12 -4.29 -11.75
CA GLU A 102 10.29 -5.46 -11.47
C GLU A 102 8.89 -5.05 -11.00
N ALA A 103 8.78 -4.08 -10.09
CA ALA A 103 7.48 -3.56 -9.63
C ALA A 103 6.69 -2.93 -10.78
N ALA A 104 7.34 -2.13 -11.63
CA ALA A 104 6.71 -1.51 -12.80
C ALA A 104 6.25 -2.54 -13.83
N SER A 105 7.08 -3.55 -14.10
CA SER A 105 6.73 -4.68 -14.97
C SER A 105 5.51 -5.44 -14.45
N ARG A 106 5.44 -5.71 -13.14
CA ARG A 106 4.28 -6.37 -12.54
C ARG A 106 3.02 -5.51 -12.56
N LEU A 107 3.16 -4.20 -12.47
CA LEU A 107 2.03 -3.27 -12.62
C LEU A 107 1.53 -3.28 -14.06
N PHE A 108 2.43 -3.13 -15.03
CA PHE A 108 2.10 -3.09 -16.46
C PHE A 108 1.50 -4.43 -16.96
N HIS A 109 2.08 -5.57 -16.56
CA HIS A 109 1.59 -6.90 -16.90
C HIS A 109 0.60 -7.46 -15.87
N TYR A 110 -0.17 -6.61 -15.23
CA TYR A 110 -1.16 -7.06 -14.25
C TYR A 110 -2.16 -8.01 -14.91
N SER A 111 -2.43 -9.16 -14.27
CA SER A 111 -3.21 -10.26 -14.86
C SER A 111 -4.64 -9.91 -15.27
N GLN A 112 -5.14 -8.80 -14.81
CA GLN A 112 -6.48 -8.28 -15.09
C GLN A 112 -6.37 -6.85 -15.63
N PRO A 113 -6.30 -6.68 -16.96
CA PRO A 113 -6.08 -5.36 -17.56
C PRO A 113 -7.21 -4.35 -17.29
N ASP A 114 -8.42 -4.84 -17.02
CA ASP A 114 -9.59 -4.00 -16.69
C ASP A 114 -9.58 -3.46 -15.26
N VAL A 115 -8.67 -3.95 -14.40
CA VAL A 115 -8.54 -3.43 -13.04
C VAL A 115 -8.01 -2.00 -13.09
N VAL A 116 -8.58 -1.14 -12.25
CA VAL A 116 -8.13 0.25 -12.15
C VAL A 116 -6.79 0.36 -11.45
N VAL A 117 -5.97 1.30 -11.89
CA VAL A 117 -4.61 1.50 -11.36
C VAL A 117 -4.60 1.72 -9.85
N ALA A 118 -5.62 2.40 -9.32
CA ALA A 118 -5.74 2.63 -7.88
C ALA A 118 -5.81 1.33 -7.06
N ASP A 119 -6.37 0.26 -7.61
CA ASP A 119 -6.44 -1.04 -6.93
C ASP A 119 -5.20 -1.88 -7.18
N ALA A 120 -4.71 -1.92 -8.42
CA ALA A 120 -3.51 -2.66 -8.77
C ALA A 120 -2.28 -2.20 -7.97
N MET A 121 -2.13 -0.88 -7.72
CA MET A 121 -1.07 -0.33 -6.87
C MET A 121 -1.12 -0.82 -5.41
N MET A 122 -2.29 -1.21 -4.93
CA MET A 122 -2.48 -1.68 -3.56
C MET A 122 -2.31 -3.20 -3.43
N ASP A 123 -2.09 -3.89 -4.55
CA ASP A 123 -1.85 -5.33 -4.54
C ASP A 123 -0.43 -5.63 -4.09
N PRO A 124 -0.24 -6.36 -2.97
CA PRO A 124 1.09 -6.70 -2.48
C PRO A 124 1.90 -7.60 -3.42
N ARG A 125 1.26 -8.20 -4.44
CA ARG A 125 1.96 -8.95 -5.50
C ARG A 125 2.66 -8.04 -6.48
N VAL A 126 2.21 -6.80 -6.64
CA VAL A 126 2.81 -5.78 -7.50
C VAL A 126 3.93 -5.06 -6.75
N MET A 127 3.61 -4.48 -5.61
CA MET A 127 4.55 -3.75 -4.78
C MET A 127 4.08 -3.69 -3.32
N VAL A 128 5.02 -3.52 -2.40
CA VAL A 128 4.75 -3.37 -0.97
C VAL A 128 5.14 -1.96 -0.50
N GLY A 129 4.39 -1.44 0.48
CA GLY A 129 4.68 -0.13 1.10
C GLY A 129 3.67 0.96 0.75
N ILE A 130 2.75 0.72 -0.19
CA ILE A 130 1.72 1.68 -0.58
C ILE A 130 0.46 1.52 0.28
N GLY A 131 0.07 2.60 0.95
CA GLY A 131 -1.21 2.72 1.63
C GLY A 131 -2.16 3.67 0.90
N ASN A 132 -3.39 3.79 1.41
CA ASN A 132 -4.44 4.58 0.76
C ASN A 132 -4.08 6.06 0.56
N VAL A 133 -3.35 6.65 1.50
CA VAL A 133 -2.88 8.05 1.40
C VAL A 133 -1.89 8.18 0.25
N LEU A 134 -0.84 7.37 0.27
CA LEU A 134 0.20 7.42 -0.75
C LEU A 134 -0.34 7.08 -2.15
N ARG A 135 -1.29 6.18 -2.26
CA ARG A 135 -2.00 5.90 -3.51
C ARG A 135 -2.57 7.16 -4.14
N CYS A 136 -3.30 7.97 -3.37
CA CYS A 136 -3.89 9.21 -3.88
C CYS A 136 -2.82 10.23 -4.27
N GLU A 137 -1.79 10.41 -3.44
CA GLU A 137 -0.70 11.37 -3.68
C GLU A 137 0.14 10.99 -4.91
N VAL A 138 0.49 9.71 -5.07
CA VAL A 138 1.24 9.20 -6.22
C VAL A 138 0.46 9.42 -7.51
N LEU A 139 -0.82 9.03 -7.56
CA LEU A 139 -1.63 9.19 -8.76
C LEU A 139 -1.83 10.66 -9.13
N TRP A 140 -1.98 11.55 -8.13
CA TRP A 140 -2.03 12.98 -8.38
C TRP A 140 -0.67 13.51 -8.89
N ALA A 141 0.43 13.08 -8.31
CA ALA A 141 1.76 13.49 -8.74
C ALA A 141 2.02 13.12 -10.20
N CYS A 142 1.67 11.91 -10.59
CA CYS A 142 1.81 11.40 -11.95
C CYS A 142 0.72 11.89 -12.93
N GLY A 143 -0.31 12.60 -12.46
CA GLY A 143 -1.42 13.04 -13.29
C GLY A 143 -2.31 11.90 -13.78
N VAL A 144 -2.21 10.72 -13.17
CA VAL A 144 -2.97 9.52 -13.56
C VAL A 144 -4.32 9.50 -12.86
N HIS A 145 -5.38 9.35 -13.64
CA HIS A 145 -6.73 9.23 -13.08
C HIS A 145 -6.86 7.94 -12.25
N PRO A 146 -7.43 7.98 -11.03
CA PRO A 146 -7.52 6.80 -10.17
C PRO A 146 -8.24 5.61 -10.81
N TRP A 147 -9.17 5.86 -11.71
CA TRP A 147 -9.93 4.84 -12.43
C TRP A 147 -9.37 4.51 -13.81
N ALA A 148 -8.17 4.97 -14.16
CA ALA A 148 -7.51 4.50 -15.37
C ALA A 148 -7.30 2.97 -15.26
N ARG A 149 -7.63 2.25 -16.34
CA ARG A 149 -7.41 0.80 -16.40
C ARG A 149 -5.94 0.53 -16.64
N ILE A 150 -5.42 -0.54 -16.05
CA ILE A 150 -4.02 -0.93 -16.27
C ILE A 150 -3.74 -1.15 -17.76
N GLY A 151 -4.66 -1.80 -18.48
CA GLY A 151 -4.51 -2.06 -19.91
C GLY A 151 -4.43 -0.82 -20.80
N ASP A 152 -4.85 0.34 -20.30
CA ASP A 152 -4.79 1.61 -21.02
C ASP A 152 -3.52 2.44 -20.69
N LEU A 153 -2.70 1.99 -19.72
CA LEU A 153 -1.48 2.69 -19.31
C LEU A 153 -0.29 2.28 -20.17
N ALA A 154 0.54 3.25 -20.52
CA ALA A 154 1.84 2.98 -21.12
C ALA A 154 2.81 2.40 -20.04
N GLU A 155 3.77 1.59 -20.48
CA GLU A 155 4.79 1.03 -19.59
C GLU A 155 5.59 2.13 -18.88
N SER A 156 5.92 3.21 -19.58
CA SER A 156 6.57 4.40 -19.00
C SER A 156 5.74 5.01 -17.87
N THR A 157 4.41 5.08 -18.03
CA THR A 157 3.51 5.59 -16.99
C THR A 157 3.53 4.69 -15.75
N CYS A 158 3.55 3.37 -15.94
CA CYS A 158 3.66 2.42 -14.83
C CYS A 158 4.99 2.58 -14.10
N LEU A 159 6.09 2.82 -14.82
CA LEU A 159 7.40 3.10 -14.23
C LEU A 159 7.39 4.41 -13.43
N ASP A 160 6.83 5.48 -13.97
CA ASP A 160 6.72 6.78 -13.28
C ASP A 160 5.90 6.66 -11.98
N VAL A 161 4.80 5.91 -12.03
CA VAL A 161 3.97 5.63 -10.84
C VAL A 161 4.78 4.90 -9.78
N VAL A 162 5.53 3.86 -10.13
CA VAL A 162 6.33 3.08 -9.18
C VAL A 162 7.49 3.89 -8.63
N MET A 163 8.20 4.65 -9.47
CA MET A 163 9.31 5.51 -9.02
C MET A 163 8.83 6.60 -8.07
N THR A 164 7.71 7.25 -8.39
CA THR A 164 7.08 8.25 -7.52
C THR A 164 6.64 7.62 -6.19
N ALA A 165 6.04 6.45 -6.25
CA ALA A 165 5.64 5.68 -5.07
C ALA A 165 6.83 5.39 -4.16
N ALA A 166 7.93 4.88 -4.71
CA ALA A 166 9.15 4.58 -3.96
C ALA A 166 9.75 5.84 -3.33
N GLY A 167 9.78 6.96 -4.06
CA GLY A 167 10.23 8.24 -3.54
C GLY A 167 9.42 8.69 -2.33
N LEU A 168 8.08 8.69 -2.42
CA LEU A 168 7.20 9.10 -1.34
C LEU A 168 7.27 8.16 -0.13
N VAL A 169 7.23 6.83 -0.36
CA VAL A 169 7.35 5.84 0.71
C VAL A 169 8.64 6.04 1.52
N ARG A 170 9.76 6.25 0.83
CA ARG A 170 11.06 6.42 1.50
C ARG A 170 11.16 7.74 2.25
N THR A 171 10.58 8.81 1.71
CA THR A 171 10.52 10.11 2.41
C THR A 171 9.72 10.00 3.71
N VAL A 172 8.57 9.33 3.67
CA VAL A 172 7.72 9.13 4.88
C VAL A 172 8.41 8.27 5.93
N ASN A 173 9.20 7.28 5.51
CA ASN A 173 9.87 6.37 6.43
C ASN A 173 11.28 6.82 6.84
N ALA A 174 11.79 7.93 6.30
CA ALA A 174 13.13 8.43 6.62
C ALA A 174 13.22 9.07 8.02
N ASP A 175 12.10 9.48 8.60
CA ASP A 175 12.04 10.04 9.96
C ASP A 175 11.51 8.98 10.94
N PRO A 176 12.37 8.37 11.75
CA PRO A 176 11.95 7.36 12.74
C PRO A 176 11.11 7.94 13.88
N THR A 177 11.06 9.25 14.04
CA THR A 177 10.24 9.94 15.04
C THR A 177 8.85 10.29 14.51
N SER A 178 8.67 10.18 13.19
CA SER A 178 7.40 10.45 12.54
C SER A 178 6.46 9.26 12.67
N PRO A 179 5.25 9.41 13.18
CA PRO A 179 4.25 8.32 13.28
C PRO A 179 3.72 7.89 11.90
N GLY A 180 4.57 7.77 10.90
CA GLY A 180 4.23 7.38 9.54
C GLY A 180 3.46 8.46 8.78
N VAL A 181 2.59 8.06 7.86
CA VAL A 181 1.81 8.98 6.99
C VAL A 181 0.97 10.01 7.79
N SER A 182 0.69 9.74 9.06
CA SER A 182 -0.04 10.68 9.94
C SER A 182 0.71 12.00 10.19
N SER A 183 2.04 12.03 10.04
CA SER A 183 2.83 13.25 10.17
C SER A 183 2.80 14.14 8.94
N MET A 184 2.34 13.62 7.78
CA MET A 184 2.21 14.40 6.54
C MET A 184 0.92 15.22 6.46
N THR A 185 0.11 15.31 7.52
CA THR A 185 -1.21 15.94 7.50
C THR A 185 -1.20 17.43 7.14
N GLY A 186 -0.04 18.10 7.13
CA GLY A 186 0.10 19.48 6.67
C GLY A 186 0.46 19.66 5.20
N ASP A 187 1.06 18.64 4.55
CA ASP A 187 1.69 18.77 3.23
C ASP A 187 1.07 17.89 2.13
N LEU A 188 -0.09 17.28 2.39
CA LEU A 188 -0.76 16.43 1.43
C LEU A 188 -1.38 17.25 0.29
N SER A 189 -1.22 16.77 -0.94
CA SER A 189 -1.67 17.49 -2.14
C SER A 189 -3.16 17.29 -2.41
N VAL A 190 -3.68 16.08 -2.20
CA VAL A 190 -5.09 15.75 -2.45
C VAL A 190 -5.76 15.00 -1.29
N TYR A 191 -5.05 14.11 -0.59
CA TYR A 191 -5.66 13.30 0.45
C TYR A 191 -6.16 14.14 1.63
N GLY A 192 -7.42 13.94 2.01
CA GLY A 192 -8.08 14.70 3.09
C GLY A 192 -8.53 16.10 2.68
N ARG A 193 -8.37 16.50 1.40
CA ARG A 193 -8.59 17.87 0.94
C ARG A 193 -9.85 18.03 0.05
N ASN A 194 -10.86 17.21 0.26
CA ASN A 194 -12.12 17.32 -0.49
C ASN A 194 -12.72 18.74 -0.42
N GLY A 195 -13.10 19.27 -1.57
CA GLY A 195 -13.68 20.61 -1.69
C GLY A 195 -12.66 21.76 -1.63
N GLN A 196 -11.38 21.48 -1.39
CA GLN A 196 -10.31 22.49 -1.41
C GLN A 196 -9.73 22.67 -2.79
N LEU A 197 -9.04 23.78 -2.99
CA LEU A 197 -8.33 24.06 -4.23
C LEU A 197 -7.07 23.20 -4.35
N CYS A 198 -6.88 22.62 -5.53
CA CYS A 198 -5.64 21.94 -5.89
C CYS A 198 -4.50 22.95 -5.97
N SER A 199 -3.39 22.64 -5.30
CA SER A 199 -2.20 23.50 -5.28
C SER A 199 -1.54 23.70 -6.65
N ARG A 200 -1.81 22.78 -7.61
CA ARG A 200 -1.23 22.79 -8.95
C ARG A 200 -2.05 23.59 -9.96
N CYS A 201 -3.38 23.44 -9.96
CA CYS A 201 -4.24 24.00 -11.01
C CYS A 201 -5.43 24.82 -10.47
N ALA A 202 -5.55 24.98 -9.16
CA ALA A 202 -6.68 25.61 -8.48
C ALA A 202 -8.06 24.96 -8.75
N GLY A 203 -8.11 23.80 -9.40
CA GLY A 203 -9.33 22.99 -9.54
C GLY A 203 -9.77 22.40 -8.21
N ILE A 204 -11.05 22.07 -8.10
CA ILE A 204 -11.60 21.51 -6.85
C ILE A 204 -11.22 20.03 -6.72
N ILE A 205 -10.58 19.68 -5.60
CA ILE A 205 -10.29 18.29 -5.24
C ILE A 205 -11.60 17.58 -4.87
N ARG A 206 -11.79 16.40 -5.43
CA ARG A 206 -12.97 15.56 -5.22
C ARG A 206 -12.64 14.33 -4.37
N LEU A 207 -13.67 13.77 -3.77
CA LEU A 207 -13.65 12.55 -2.95
C LEU A 207 -14.75 11.61 -3.38
N THR A 208 -14.45 10.32 -3.43
CA THR A 208 -15.46 9.27 -3.49
C THR A 208 -15.02 8.03 -2.69
N LYS A 209 -15.96 7.15 -2.42
CA LYS A 209 -15.69 5.80 -1.88
C LYS A 209 -15.41 4.86 -3.04
N HIS A 210 -14.46 3.96 -2.87
CA HIS A 210 -14.05 3.02 -3.90
C HIS A 210 -13.79 1.62 -3.35
N GLY A 211 -14.18 0.61 -4.15
CA GLY A 211 -13.99 -0.81 -3.86
C GLY A 211 -14.86 -1.34 -2.71
N GLU A 212 -14.83 -2.66 -2.50
CA GLU A 212 -15.60 -3.32 -1.45
C GLU A 212 -15.30 -2.82 -0.03
N SER A 213 -14.08 -2.34 0.19
CA SER A 213 -13.67 -1.78 1.49
C SER A 213 -14.09 -0.32 1.68
N GLU A 214 -14.84 0.26 0.75
CA GLU A 214 -15.30 1.67 0.75
C GLU A 214 -14.16 2.66 1.07
N ARG A 215 -12.95 2.44 0.54
CA ARG A 215 -11.79 3.29 0.80
C ARG A 215 -11.97 4.64 0.12
N LEU A 216 -11.62 5.70 0.82
CA LEU A 216 -11.73 7.05 0.31
C LEU A 216 -10.64 7.30 -0.75
N LEU A 217 -11.03 7.69 -1.97
CA LEU A 217 -10.16 8.17 -3.03
C LEU A 217 -10.32 9.67 -3.17
N PHE A 218 -9.19 10.36 -3.15
CA PHE A 218 -9.11 11.80 -3.39
C PHE A 218 -8.34 12.06 -4.68
N TRP A 219 -8.84 12.96 -5.53
CA TRP A 219 -8.18 13.33 -6.79
C TRP A 219 -8.54 14.74 -7.24
N CYS A 220 -7.74 15.30 -8.13
CA CYS A 220 -8.04 16.53 -8.82
C CYS A 220 -8.49 16.23 -10.27
N PRO A 221 -9.76 16.44 -10.66
CA PRO A 221 -10.23 16.13 -12.00
C PRO A 221 -9.51 16.91 -13.11
N SER A 222 -9.02 18.11 -12.80
CA SER A 222 -8.30 18.94 -13.77
C SER A 222 -6.85 18.52 -14.00
N CYS A 223 -6.19 17.92 -12.99
CA CYS A 223 -4.80 17.45 -13.11
C CYS A 223 -4.72 15.99 -13.53
N GLN A 224 -5.68 15.18 -13.11
CA GLN A 224 -5.76 13.75 -13.35
C GLN A 224 -6.87 13.53 -14.38
N VAL A 225 -6.56 13.88 -15.62
CA VAL A 225 -7.49 13.73 -16.73
C VAL A 225 -7.74 12.26 -16.93
N ALA A 226 -8.99 11.85 -16.95
CA ALA A 226 -9.36 10.46 -17.08
C ALA A 226 -9.00 9.93 -18.47
N PHE A 227 -8.49 8.71 -18.50
CA PHE A 227 -8.43 7.92 -19.73
C PHE A 227 -9.88 7.61 -20.14
N GLU A 228 -10.20 7.68 -21.44
CA GLU A 228 -11.48 7.16 -21.89
C GLU A 228 -11.54 5.66 -21.57
N PRO A 229 -12.44 5.20 -20.71
CA PRO A 229 -12.80 3.81 -20.75
C PRO A 229 -13.59 3.57 -22.04
N THR A 230 -13.42 2.42 -22.64
CA THR A 230 -14.44 1.87 -23.54
C THR A 230 -15.77 1.98 -22.77
N PRO A 231 -16.83 2.53 -23.37
CA PRO A 231 -17.94 3.07 -22.62
C PRO A 231 -18.59 2.02 -21.72
N ILE A 232 -18.37 2.14 -20.43
CA ILE A 232 -19.39 1.76 -19.46
C ILE A 232 -20.31 2.98 -19.49
N ILE A 233 -21.50 2.79 -20.02
CA ILE A 233 -22.53 3.80 -20.11
C ILE A 233 -22.90 4.18 -18.67
N ASP A 234 -22.27 5.24 -18.19
CA ASP A 234 -22.82 6.10 -17.16
C ASP A 234 -22.56 7.55 -17.58
N ASP A 235 -23.60 8.26 -17.78
CA ASP A 235 -23.83 9.39 -18.68
C ASP A 235 -23.35 10.73 -18.12
N SER A 236 -22.33 10.80 -17.27
CA SER A 236 -22.14 12.07 -16.59
C SER A 236 -20.80 12.80 -16.70
N ASP A 237 -19.72 12.25 -17.29
CA ASP A 237 -18.54 13.09 -17.55
C ASP A 237 -17.72 12.66 -18.77
N PRO A 238 -17.42 13.59 -19.71
CA PRO A 238 -16.56 13.33 -20.84
C PRO A 238 -15.10 13.16 -20.34
N ILE A 239 -14.56 12.01 -20.64
CA ILE A 239 -13.23 11.59 -20.24
C ILE A 239 -12.28 11.86 -21.39
N ALA A 240 -11.24 12.65 -21.17
CA ALA A 240 -10.17 12.86 -22.13
C ALA A 240 -9.03 11.86 -21.94
N ARG A 241 -8.52 11.30 -23.02
CA ARG A 241 -7.31 10.43 -22.99
C ARG A 241 -6.09 11.26 -22.68
N ALA A 242 -5.37 10.91 -21.63
CA ALA A 242 -4.00 11.36 -21.46
C ALA A 242 -3.08 10.37 -22.20
N THR A 243 -2.43 10.84 -23.26
CA THR A 243 -1.50 10.03 -24.06
C THR A 243 -0.06 10.13 -23.56
N ASP A 244 0.24 11.11 -22.71
CA ASP A 244 1.56 11.37 -22.16
C ASP A 244 1.51 11.58 -20.64
N PRO A 245 2.57 11.24 -19.90
CA PRO A 245 2.64 11.52 -18.48
C PRO A 245 2.45 13.02 -18.23
N HIS A 246 1.62 13.37 -17.28
CA HIS A 246 1.33 14.76 -16.97
C HIS A 246 2.66 15.50 -16.67
N PRO A 247 2.93 16.67 -17.31
CA PRO A 247 4.22 17.37 -17.16
C PRO A 247 4.66 17.60 -15.72
N ALA A 248 3.70 17.73 -14.81
CA ALA A 248 3.96 17.89 -13.39
C ALA A 248 4.44 16.60 -12.68
N ALA A 249 4.20 15.40 -13.24
CA ALA A 249 4.80 14.18 -12.71
C ALA A 249 6.33 14.22 -12.90
N THR A 250 6.76 14.64 -14.08
CA THR A 250 8.18 14.81 -14.40
C THR A 250 8.84 15.90 -13.53
N GLN A 251 8.13 17.01 -13.26
CA GLN A 251 8.62 18.07 -12.40
C GLN A 251 8.72 17.59 -10.95
N TYR A 252 7.69 16.92 -10.42
CA TYR A 252 7.66 16.39 -9.07
C TYR A 252 8.76 15.35 -8.83
N LEU A 253 8.99 14.46 -9.79
CA LEU A 253 10.10 13.52 -9.75
C LEU A 253 11.46 14.25 -9.73
N ARG A 254 11.65 15.27 -10.57
CA ARG A 254 12.86 16.09 -10.56
C ARG A 254 13.09 16.77 -9.22
N GLU A 255 12.05 17.33 -8.61
CA GLU A 255 12.15 17.99 -7.30
C GLU A 255 12.51 17.00 -6.18
N ILE A 256 11.90 15.79 -6.17
CA ILE A 256 12.27 14.74 -5.22
C ILE A 256 13.73 14.31 -5.39
N PHE A 257 14.20 14.15 -6.62
CA PHE A 257 15.57 13.72 -6.87
C PHE A 257 16.59 14.84 -6.60
N GLN A 258 16.26 16.10 -6.88
CA GLN A 258 17.13 17.25 -6.60
C GLN A 258 17.31 17.52 -5.09
N ARG A 259 16.27 17.35 -4.29
CA ARG A 259 16.35 17.47 -2.81
C ARG A 259 17.22 16.39 -2.15
N ARG A 260 17.57 15.33 -2.88
CA ARG A 260 18.44 14.24 -2.39
C ARG A 260 19.91 14.43 -2.75
N SER A 261 20.22 15.37 -3.60
CA SER A 261 21.59 15.64 -4.08
C SER A 261 22.18 16.92 -3.45
N ALA A 262 21.45 17.57 -2.57
CA ALA A 262 21.87 18.70 -1.74
C ALA A 262 21.91 18.29 -0.26
#